data_4a6ff0012b5c4d6e462a12d43b766d5a
#
_entry.id   4a6ff0012b5c4d6e462a12d43b766d5a
#
_cell.length_a   1.000
_cell.length_b   1.000
_cell.length_c   1.000
_cell.angle_alpha   90.00
_cell.angle_beta   90.00
_cell.angle_gamma   90.00
#
_symmetry.space_group_name_H-M   'P 1'
#
loop_
_entity.id
_entity.type
_entity.pdbx_description
1 polymer ?
#
loop_
_entity_poly.entity_id
_entity_poly.type
_entity_poly.pdbx_seq_one_letter_code
_entity_poly.pdbx_strand_id
1 'polypeptide(L)'
;VTSIDPRPQIFWLNGTRIIANDMPAWVVGDRNTNQLASSEVGREIARQYARRALAFLEKSRTHHSDNPEIYLEEAMIYWLKLGNLEQAAERVLRATQATNPPYHAFRIYGEMLTRMGRNSEALDFLERHYETLPDDSVEAMKNVVGERIRSLRRGLKAARDDDA
;
A
#
# COMPACT_ATOMS: atom_id res chain seq x y z
N VAL A 1 22.17 -27.84 -2.35
CA VAL A 1 21.15 -26.81 -2.19
C VAL A 1 21.71 -25.83 -1.18
N THR A 2 22.26 -24.71 -1.63
CA THR A 2 22.65 -23.60 -0.75
C THR A 2 21.37 -23.06 -0.11
N SER A 3 21.23 -23.23 1.20
CA SER A 3 20.13 -22.60 1.92
C SER A 3 20.35 -21.08 1.87
N ILE A 4 19.46 -20.38 1.20
CA ILE A 4 19.46 -18.92 1.19
C ILE A 4 19.10 -18.47 2.62
N ASP A 5 19.91 -17.58 3.19
CA ASP A 5 19.59 -16.98 4.48
C ASP A 5 18.26 -16.22 4.37
N PRO A 6 17.23 -16.60 5.14
CA PRO A 6 15.90 -15.97 5.04
C PRO A 6 15.79 -14.64 5.79
N ARG A 7 16.86 -14.22 6.50
CA ARG A 7 16.85 -13.01 7.33
C ARG A 7 16.90 -11.70 6.55
N PRO A 8 17.61 -11.57 5.40
CA PRO A 8 17.62 -10.28 4.69
C PRO A 8 16.24 -9.90 4.15
N GLN A 9 15.70 -8.80 4.65
CA GLN A 9 14.41 -8.23 4.19
C GLN A 9 14.37 -8.02 2.67
N ILE A 10 15.46 -7.56 2.10
CA ILE A 10 15.56 -7.25 0.66
C ILE A 10 15.28 -8.48 -0.22
N PHE A 11 15.59 -9.68 0.26
CA PHE A 11 15.27 -10.93 -0.43
C PHE A 11 13.75 -11.09 -0.61
N TRP A 12 12.98 -10.84 0.45
CA TRP A 12 11.52 -10.99 0.43
C TRP A 12 10.86 -9.92 -0.43
N LEU A 13 11.27 -8.68 -0.29
CA LEU A 13 10.70 -7.57 -1.06
C LEU A 13 11.00 -7.71 -2.55
N ASN A 14 12.25 -7.96 -2.93
CA ASN A 14 12.61 -8.13 -4.34
C ASN A 14 11.99 -9.39 -4.95
N GLY A 15 12.01 -10.52 -4.24
CA GLY A 15 11.34 -11.74 -4.69
C GLY A 15 9.86 -11.54 -4.94
N THR A 16 9.19 -10.84 -4.04
CA THR A 16 7.77 -10.47 -4.18
C THR A 16 7.52 -9.62 -5.42
N ARG A 17 8.34 -8.60 -5.65
CA ARG A 17 8.23 -7.70 -6.81
C ARG A 17 8.44 -8.43 -8.13
N ILE A 18 9.42 -9.32 -8.19
CA ILE A 18 9.65 -10.18 -9.37
C ILE A 18 8.42 -11.07 -9.63
N ILE A 19 7.89 -11.73 -8.61
CA ILE A 19 6.71 -12.59 -8.74
C ILE A 19 5.48 -11.79 -9.17
N ALA A 20 5.24 -10.62 -8.58
CA ALA A 20 4.04 -9.83 -8.85
C ALA A 20 4.08 -9.06 -10.16
N ASN A 21 5.26 -8.66 -10.66
CA ASN A 21 5.38 -7.76 -11.80
C ASN A 21 6.06 -8.43 -13.01
N ASP A 22 7.21 -9.07 -12.82
CA ASP A 22 8.04 -9.54 -13.93
C ASP A 22 7.55 -10.89 -14.47
N MET A 23 7.24 -11.84 -13.58
CA MET A 23 6.83 -13.18 -13.98
C MET A 23 5.54 -13.19 -14.82
N PRO A 24 4.48 -12.41 -14.52
CA PRO A 24 3.31 -12.34 -15.40
C PRO A 24 3.66 -11.90 -16.83
N ALA A 25 4.54 -10.90 -16.97
CA ALA A 25 4.99 -10.39 -18.26
C ALA A 25 5.76 -11.45 -19.05
N TRP A 26 6.62 -12.22 -18.38
CA TRP A 26 7.37 -13.32 -19.01
C TRP A 26 6.45 -14.44 -19.51
N VAL A 27 5.41 -14.78 -18.76
CA VAL A 27 4.45 -15.85 -19.15
C VAL A 27 3.65 -15.45 -20.38
N VAL A 28 3.28 -14.17 -20.50
CA VAL A 28 2.54 -13.67 -21.68
C VAL A 28 3.47 -13.45 -22.89
N GLY A 29 4.80 -13.52 -22.67
CA GLY A 29 5.78 -13.30 -23.74
C GLY A 29 5.92 -11.83 -24.14
N ASP A 30 5.40 -10.92 -23.30
CA ASP A 30 5.43 -9.49 -23.55
C ASP A 30 6.26 -8.77 -22.49
N ARG A 31 7.29 -8.08 -22.95
CA ARG A 31 8.08 -7.18 -22.09
C ARG A 31 7.34 -5.87 -21.78
N ASN A 32 6.20 -5.65 -22.44
CA ASN A 32 5.41 -4.44 -22.27
C ASN A 32 4.16 -4.77 -21.45
N THR A 33 4.16 -4.36 -20.18
CA THR A 33 3.08 -4.61 -19.19
C THR A 33 1.71 -4.10 -19.63
N ASN A 34 1.63 -3.32 -20.71
CA ASN A 34 0.38 -2.81 -21.25
C ASN A 34 -0.52 -3.92 -21.84
N GLN A 35 0.04 -5.00 -22.39
CA GLN A 35 -0.77 -6.14 -22.89
C GLN A 35 -1.37 -6.98 -21.76
N LEU A 36 -0.68 -7.10 -20.62
CA LEU A 36 -1.24 -7.74 -19.42
C LEU A 36 -2.53 -7.05 -18.95
N ALA A 37 -2.56 -5.71 -19.00
CA ALA A 37 -3.72 -4.94 -18.59
C ALA A 37 -4.85 -4.93 -19.63
N SER A 38 -4.54 -5.13 -20.92
CA SER A 38 -5.50 -4.98 -22.02
C SER A 38 -6.39 -6.20 -22.24
N SER A 39 -5.91 -7.42 -21.92
CA SER A 39 -6.67 -8.67 -22.11
C SER A 39 -7.19 -9.23 -20.78
N GLU A 40 -8.33 -9.94 -20.84
CA GLU A 40 -8.88 -10.61 -19.65
C GLU A 40 -7.96 -11.73 -19.17
N VAL A 41 -7.38 -12.48 -20.08
CA VAL A 41 -6.39 -13.55 -19.77
C VAL A 41 -5.16 -12.96 -19.10
N GLY A 42 -4.65 -11.83 -19.61
CA GLY A 42 -3.50 -11.14 -19.00
C GLY A 42 -3.80 -10.64 -17.57
N ARG A 43 -4.99 -10.07 -17.37
CA ARG A 43 -5.42 -9.65 -16.03
C ARG A 43 -5.54 -10.82 -15.06
N GLU A 44 -6.06 -11.97 -15.50
CA GLU A 44 -6.17 -13.16 -14.64
C GLU A 44 -4.79 -13.74 -14.31
N ILE A 45 -3.88 -13.79 -15.26
CA ILE A 45 -2.48 -14.18 -15.01
C ILE A 45 -1.86 -13.25 -13.97
N ALA A 46 -2.02 -11.93 -14.13
CA ALA A 46 -1.51 -10.96 -13.16
C ALA A 46 -2.09 -11.17 -11.75
N ARG A 47 -3.39 -11.46 -11.61
CA ARG A 47 -4.01 -11.78 -10.33
C ARG A 47 -3.47 -13.07 -9.71
N GLN A 48 -3.24 -14.10 -10.49
CA GLN A 48 -2.67 -15.37 -9.99
C GLN A 48 -1.25 -15.15 -9.44
N TYR A 49 -0.43 -14.40 -10.17
CA TYR A 49 0.91 -14.07 -9.68
C TYR A 49 0.91 -13.12 -8.49
N ALA A 50 -0.03 -12.20 -8.41
CA ALA A 50 -0.25 -11.38 -7.22
C ALA A 50 -0.54 -12.24 -5.97
N ARG A 51 -1.42 -13.25 -6.09
CA ARG A 51 -1.69 -14.20 -4.99
C ARG A 51 -0.45 -15.02 -4.62
N ARG A 52 0.34 -15.46 -5.60
CA ARG A 52 1.62 -16.17 -5.36
C ARG A 52 2.63 -15.26 -4.65
N ALA A 53 2.69 -13.99 -5.01
CA ALA A 53 3.56 -13.00 -4.37
C ALA A 53 3.17 -12.79 -2.90
N LEU A 54 1.86 -12.67 -2.59
CA LEU A 54 1.37 -12.60 -1.21
C LEU A 54 1.72 -13.87 -0.42
N ALA A 55 1.54 -15.05 -1.00
CA ALA A 55 1.88 -16.31 -0.35
C ALA A 55 3.40 -16.47 -0.13
N PHE A 56 4.22 -15.90 -1.01
CA PHE A 56 5.67 -15.85 -0.82
C PHE A 56 6.02 -14.90 0.33
N LEU A 57 5.41 -13.71 0.37
CA LEU A 57 5.67 -12.69 1.38
C LEU A 57 5.19 -13.14 2.78
N GLU A 58 4.12 -13.92 2.86
CA GLU A 58 3.63 -14.50 4.12
C GLU A 58 4.71 -15.32 4.83
N LYS A 59 5.57 -16.03 4.07
CA LYS A 59 6.67 -16.82 4.65
C LYS A 59 7.72 -15.93 5.34
N SER A 60 7.82 -14.66 4.98
CA SER A 60 8.74 -13.71 5.62
C SER A 60 8.37 -13.41 7.06
N ARG A 61 7.11 -13.59 7.46
CA ARG A 61 6.61 -13.22 8.79
C ARG A 61 7.27 -13.97 9.93
N THR A 62 7.81 -15.15 9.67
CA THR A 62 8.60 -15.89 10.67
C THR A 62 9.86 -15.15 11.10
N HIS A 63 10.35 -14.24 10.25
CA HIS A 63 11.58 -13.47 10.50
C HIS A 63 11.33 -11.95 10.60
N HIS A 64 10.19 -11.47 10.11
CA HIS A 64 9.87 -10.05 9.92
C HIS A 64 8.43 -9.74 10.34
N SER A 65 7.97 -10.24 11.49
CA SER A 65 6.58 -10.12 11.93
C SER A 65 6.09 -8.69 12.15
N ASP A 66 7.00 -7.76 12.47
CA ASP A 66 6.70 -6.34 12.75
C ASP A 66 7.38 -5.38 11.75
N ASN A 67 7.61 -5.86 10.52
CA ASN A 67 8.28 -5.04 9.52
C ASN A 67 7.25 -4.25 8.70
N PRO A 68 7.21 -2.90 8.80
CA PRO A 68 6.24 -2.07 8.11
C PRO A 68 6.35 -2.14 6.58
N GLU A 69 7.55 -2.33 6.02
CA GLU A 69 7.77 -2.42 4.58
C GLU A 69 7.11 -3.67 3.98
N ILE A 70 7.05 -4.77 4.74
CA ILE A 70 6.36 -5.99 4.32
C ILE A 70 4.85 -5.74 4.22
N TYR A 71 4.27 -5.07 5.22
CA TYR A 71 2.85 -4.70 5.17
C TYR A 71 2.54 -3.72 4.03
N LEU A 72 3.43 -2.76 3.76
CA LEU A 72 3.26 -1.84 2.65
C LEU A 72 3.34 -2.54 1.29
N GLU A 73 4.26 -3.48 1.12
CA GLU A 73 4.34 -4.28 -0.11
C GLU A 73 3.08 -5.13 -0.33
N GLU A 74 2.56 -5.78 0.72
CA GLU A 74 1.27 -6.48 0.66
C GLU A 74 0.13 -5.54 0.25
N ALA A 75 0.08 -4.35 0.85
CA ALA A 75 -0.94 -3.36 0.54
C ALA A 75 -0.92 -2.94 -0.94
N MET A 76 0.26 -2.73 -1.50
CA MET A 76 0.41 -2.37 -2.91
C MET A 76 -0.08 -3.48 -3.84
N ILE A 77 0.16 -4.75 -3.49
CA ILE A 77 -0.36 -5.90 -4.25
C ILE A 77 -1.89 -5.96 -4.17
N TYR A 78 -2.46 -5.84 -2.97
CA TYR A 78 -3.91 -5.82 -2.81
C TYR A 78 -4.55 -4.68 -3.60
N TRP A 79 -4.00 -3.48 -3.51
CA TRP A 79 -4.54 -2.32 -4.19
C TRP A 79 -4.38 -2.41 -5.71
N LEU A 80 -3.15 -2.51 -6.20
CA LEU A 80 -2.83 -2.32 -7.62
C LEU A 80 -3.05 -3.56 -8.48
N LYS A 81 -2.94 -4.77 -7.90
CA LYS A 81 -3.04 -6.02 -8.65
C LYS A 81 -4.36 -6.75 -8.43
N LEU A 82 -4.90 -6.69 -7.23
CA LEU A 82 -6.13 -7.39 -6.87
C LEU A 82 -7.35 -6.46 -6.83
N GLY A 83 -7.17 -5.14 -6.84
CA GLY A 83 -8.25 -4.15 -6.75
C GLY A 83 -8.99 -4.17 -5.40
N ASN A 84 -8.38 -4.74 -4.37
CA ASN A 84 -8.96 -4.86 -3.05
C ASN A 84 -8.44 -3.76 -2.11
N LEU A 85 -9.12 -2.62 -2.15
CA LEU A 85 -8.72 -1.43 -1.39
C LEU A 85 -8.87 -1.61 0.13
N GLU A 86 -9.85 -2.41 0.57
CA GLU A 86 -10.09 -2.68 1.99
C GLU A 86 -8.94 -3.49 2.60
N GLN A 87 -8.54 -4.60 1.95
CA GLN A 87 -7.39 -5.37 2.39
C GLN A 87 -6.10 -4.55 2.32
N ALA A 88 -5.94 -3.72 1.30
CA ALA A 88 -4.81 -2.81 1.21
C ALA A 88 -4.77 -1.84 2.41
N ALA A 89 -5.89 -1.20 2.74
CA ALA A 89 -5.99 -0.29 3.87
C ALA A 89 -5.69 -0.98 5.21
N GLU A 90 -6.17 -2.22 5.41
CA GLU A 90 -5.83 -3.02 6.59
C GLU A 90 -4.31 -3.22 6.73
N ARG A 91 -3.63 -3.55 5.63
CA ARG A 91 -2.17 -3.75 5.64
C ARG A 91 -1.41 -2.45 5.91
N VAL A 92 -1.83 -1.34 5.30
CA VAL A 92 -1.22 -0.04 5.59
C VAL A 92 -1.45 0.37 7.05
N LEU A 93 -2.64 0.14 7.60
CA LEU A 93 -2.90 0.41 9.02
C LEU A 93 -1.93 -0.37 9.92
N ARG A 94 -1.67 -1.65 9.62
CA ARG A 94 -0.65 -2.43 10.35
C ARG A 94 0.75 -1.84 10.22
N ALA A 95 1.11 -1.33 9.04
CA ALA A 95 2.39 -0.65 8.84
C ALA A 95 2.52 0.62 9.71
N THR A 96 1.42 1.37 9.92
CA THR A 96 1.42 2.55 10.81
C THR A 96 1.52 2.18 12.30
N GLN A 97 1.22 0.95 12.67
CA GLN A 97 1.25 0.43 14.04
C GLN A 97 2.54 -0.30 14.39
N ALA A 98 3.43 -0.52 13.43
CA ALA A 98 4.72 -1.16 13.65
C ALA A 98 5.63 -0.32 14.57
N THR A 99 6.66 -0.93 15.13
CA THR A 99 7.59 -0.25 16.06
C THR A 99 8.26 0.99 15.46
N ASN A 100 8.60 0.95 14.17
CA ASN A 100 9.20 2.08 13.44
C ASN A 100 8.42 2.34 12.15
N PRO A 101 7.23 2.94 12.22
CA PRO A 101 6.41 3.15 11.04
C PRO A 101 7.03 4.23 10.15
N PRO A 102 7.16 3.99 8.83
CA PRO A 102 7.63 5.02 7.93
C PRO A 102 6.56 6.10 7.77
N TYR A 103 6.96 7.37 7.72
CA TYR A 103 6.04 8.50 7.66
C TYR A 103 5.05 8.43 6.49
N HIS A 104 5.48 7.92 5.34
CA HIS A 104 4.59 7.78 4.19
C HIS A 104 3.44 6.78 4.41
N ALA A 105 3.55 5.83 5.35
CA ALA A 105 2.46 4.91 5.65
C ALA A 105 1.21 5.65 6.15
N PHE A 106 1.38 6.69 6.98
CA PHE A 106 0.25 7.50 7.46
C PHE A 106 -0.48 8.21 6.33
N ARG A 107 0.26 8.79 5.40
CA ARG A 107 -0.30 9.46 4.22
C ARG A 107 -1.02 8.48 3.30
N ILE A 108 -0.43 7.30 3.05
CA ILE A 108 -1.06 6.26 2.22
C ILE A 108 -2.35 5.76 2.85
N TYR A 109 -2.40 5.57 4.17
CA TYR A 109 -3.63 5.15 4.85
C TYR A 109 -4.74 6.19 4.71
N GLY A 110 -4.44 7.47 4.95
CA GLY A 110 -5.40 8.56 4.74
C GLY A 110 -5.92 8.64 3.30
N GLU A 111 -5.06 8.40 2.31
CA GLU A 111 -5.46 8.31 0.90
C GLU A 111 -6.42 7.15 0.64
N MET A 112 -6.12 5.96 1.19
CA MET A 112 -6.99 4.78 1.02
C MET A 112 -8.36 5.00 1.65
N LEU A 113 -8.42 5.55 2.86
CA LEU A 113 -9.70 5.92 3.50
C LEU A 113 -10.51 6.89 2.64
N THR A 114 -9.85 7.91 2.07
CA THR A 114 -10.51 8.86 1.16
C THR A 114 -11.07 8.17 -0.08
N ARG A 115 -10.32 7.26 -0.70
CA ARG A 115 -10.77 6.50 -1.88
C ARG A 115 -11.93 5.57 -1.58
N MET A 116 -12.06 5.11 -0.35
CA MET A 116 -13.21 4.34 0.13
C MET A 116 -14.43 5.22 0.51
N GLY A 117 -14.34 6.55 0.34
CA GLY A 117 -15.38 7.49 0.75
C GLY A 117 -15.44 7.74 2.26
N ARG A 118 -14.50 7.19 3.05
CA ARG A 118 -14.43 7.31 4.52
C ARG A 118 -13.72 8.61 4.92
N ASN A 119 -14.23 9.73 4.40
CA ASN A 119 -13.57 11.04 4.50
C ASN A 119 -13.44 11.56 5.95
N SER A 120 -14.43 11.29 6.81
CA SER A 120 -14.37 11.69 8.23
C SER A 120 -13.26 10.94 8.95
N GLU A 121 -13.17 9.64 8.74
CA GLU A 121 -12.13 8.79 9.33
C GLU A 121 -10.73 9.16 8.81
N ALA A 122 -10.64 9.48 7.50
CA ALA A 122 -9.39 9.96 6.91
C ALA A 122 -8.92 11.26 7.59
N LEU A 123 -9.85 12.20 7.80
CA LEU A 123 -9.56 13.46 8.47
C LEU A 123 -9.09 13.23 9.90
N ASP A 124 -9.85 12.51 10.71
CA ASP A 124 -9.53 12.21 12.11
C ASP A 124 -8.19 11.50 12.27
N PHE A 125 -7.88 10.58 11.34
CA PHE A 125 -6.61 9.86 11.34
C PHE A 125 -5.44 10.79 11.02
N LEU A 126 -5.54 11.56 9.94
CA LEU A 126 -4.46 12.45 9.51
C LEU A 126 -4.21 13.58 10.52
N GLU A 127 -5.25 14.15 11.13
CA GLU A 127 -5.11 15.18 12.16
C GLU A 127 -4.35 14.67 13.39
N ARG A 128 -4.69 13.48 13.89
CA ARG A 128 -3.99 12.88 15.04
C ARG A 128 -2.50 12.65 14.78
N HIS A 129 -2.13 12.35 13.56
CA HIS A 129 -0.73 12.06 13.20
C HIS A 129 0.04 13.27 12.69
N TYR A 130 -0.66 14.34 12.28
CA TYR A 130 -0.03 15.54 11.70
C TYR A 130 1.02 16.16 12.61
N GLU A 131 0.71 16.29 13.89
CA GLU A 131 1.60 16.90 14.88
C GLU A 131 2.86 16.04 15.18
N THR A 132 2.80 14.75 14.91
CA THR A 132 3.95 13.84 15.07
C THR A 132 4.92 13.87 13.88
N LEU A 133 4.53 14.50 12.77
CA LEU A 133 5.35 14.57 11.57
C LEU A 133 6.40 15.67 11.71
N PRO A 134 7.68 15.39 11.44
CA PRO A 134 8.73 16.40 11.44
C PRO A 134 8.54 17.39 10.27
N ASP A 135 8.79 18.68 10.55
CA ASP A 135 8.58 19.77 9.59
C ASP A 135 9.58 19.75 8.43
N ASP A 136 10.80 19.30 8.67
CA ASP A 136 11.94 19.33 7.77
C ASP A 136 12.20 18.00 7.05
N SER A 137 11.41 16.96 7.32
CA SER A 137 11.55 15.65 6.68
C SER A 137 10.87 15.62 5.30
N VAL A 138 11.66 15.36 4.27
CA VAL A 138 11.17 15.12 2.91
C VAL A 138 10.25 13.90 2.86
N GLU A 139 10.54 12.87 3.64
CA GLU A 139 9.74 11.64 3.67
C GLU A 139 8.38 11.83 4.35
N ALA A 140 8.34 12.68 5.38
CA ALA A 140 7.10 12.99 6.10
C ALA A 140 6.11 13.78 5.24
N MET A 141 6.62 14.63 4.33
CA MET A 141 5.80 15.49 3.45
C MET A 141 4.68 16.21 4.23
N LYS A 142 5.00 16.79 5.38
CA LYS A 142 4.03 17.37 6.31
C LYS A 142 3.12 18.42 5.66
N ASN A 143 3.68 19.23 4.76
CA ASN A 143 2.92 20.21 3.97
C ASN A 143 1.82 19.55 3.12
N VAL A 144 2.11 18.42 2.46
CA VAL A 144 1.15 17.66 1.64
C VAL A 144 0.04 17.07 2.51
N VAL A 145 0.40 16.55 3.68
CA VAL A 145 -0.59 16.06 4.66
C VAL A 145 -1.48 17.20 5.13
N GLY A 146 -0.92 18.37 5.44
CA GLY A 146 -1.69 19.56 5.83
C GLY A 146 -2.65 20.05 4.74
N GLU A 147 -2.25 20.01 3.47
CA GLU A 147 -3.14 20.33 2.35
C GLU A 147 -4.29 19.32 2.21
N ARG A 148 -4.02 18.05 2.39
CA ARG A 148 -5.05 17.01 2.38
C ARG A 148 -6.06 17.21 3.50
N ILE A 149 -5.61 17.50 4.75
CA ILE A 149 -6.48 17.83 5.88
C ILE A 149 -7.40 19.01 5.53
N ARG A 150 -6.84 20.10 5.00
CA ARG A 150 -7.63 21.27 4.58
C ARG A 150 -8.66 20.92 3.49
N SER A 151 -8.31 20.09 2.54
CA SER A 151 -9.22 19.62 1.49
C SER A 151 -10.36 18.78 2.05
N LEU A 152 -10.07 17.81 2.92
CA LEU A 152 -11.08 16.98 3.58
C LEU A 152 -12.07 17.80 4.43
N ARG A 153 -11.56 18.76 5.22
CA ARG A 153 -12.41 19.67 6.02
C ARG A 153 -13.38 20.46 5.14
N ARG A 154 -12.91 20.99 4.01
CA ARG A 154 -13.77 21.74 3.07
C ARG A 154 -14.84 20.85 2.45
N GLY A 155 -14.47 19.64 2.00
CA GLY A 155 -15.41 18.70 1.40
C GLY A 155 -16.49 18.24 2.39
N LEU A 156 -16.11 17.93 3.63
CA LEU A 156 -17.07 17.54 4.67
C LEU A 156 -17.99 18.68 5.10
N LYS A 157 -17.51 19.93 5.08
CA LYS A 157 -18.34 21.10 5.35
C LYS A 157 -19.36 21.29 4.24
N ALA A 158 -18.94 21.30 2.98
CA ALA A 158 -19.86 21.45 1.84
C ALA A 158 -20.96 20.38 1.84
N ALA A 159 -20.61 19.12 2.08
CA ALA A 159 -21.60 18.03 2.18
C ALA A 159 -22.64 18.25 3.30
N ARG A 160 -22.26 18.84 4.43
CA ARG A 160 -23.21 19.18 5.51
C ARG A 160 -24.12 20.35 5.17
N ASP A 161 -23.60 21.34 4.44
CA ASP A 161 -24.35 22.52 4.03
C ASP A 161 -25.38 22.17 2.93
N ASP A 162 -25.13 21.14 2.11
CA ASP A 162 -26.04 20.64 1.09
C ASP A 162 -27.18 19.76 1.65
N ASP A 163 -26.99 19.15 2.81
CA ASP A 163 -27.97 18.29 3.51
C ASP A 163 -28.88 19.09 4.46
N ALA A 164 -28.66 20.38 4.67
CA ALA A 164 -29.38 21.26 5.59
C ALA A 164 -30.43 22.14 4.90
#